data_ec8b74153ec32772d1c911ffc123f605
#
_entry.id   ec8b74153ec32772d1c911ffc123f605
#
_cell.length_a   1.000
_cell.length_b   1.000
_cell.length_c   1.000
_cell.angle_alpha   90.00
_cell.angle_beta   90.00
_cell.angle_gamma   90.00
#
_symmetry.space_group_name_H-M   'P 1'
#
loop_
_entity.id
_entity.type
_entity.pdbx_description
1 polymer ?
#
loop_
_entity_poly.entity_id
_entity_poly.type
_entity_poly.pdbx_seq_one_letter_code
_entity_poly.pdbx_strand_id
1 'polypeptide(L)'
;MEMALVNAVAPGERILVISHGYFGDRYAELAGAFGISCDVLRSEWGRAVPPEEVARKLAASSYAAVTITHVDTSTGTASPVEDYVRLLRGRDELVILDGVCATGGIDEPFDRWGIDVLLTAPQKAIAAPPGLALCLFSKRAMERRRSRASVPAYYADVNRWLAVMEDPGRYYSTPCVNEIVALGEALRIVHEEGLPARFARHHRIASAMRAGLQALGLEIFTNAACRADTLSVVLLPKGVADAAFRKETAARGVVLAGALGPIAGKAFRLGHMGNIGAGEVAAVLEAIEESLRAVGLEPIPGAAISAAAPHLAAVELVPALTA
;
A
#
# COMPACT_ATOMS: atom_id res chain seq x y z
N MET A 1 -1.05 0.67 -11.90
CA MET A 1 -2.29 -0.12 -12.09
C MET A 1 -2.59 -0.34 -13.56
N GLU A 2 -2.74 0.68 -14.42
CA GLU A 2 -3.02 0.51 -15.86
C GLU A 2 -1.97 -0.37 -16.56
N MET A 3 -0.68 -0.08 -16.42
CA MET A 3 0.39 -0.89 -17.01
C MET A 3 0.27 -2.37 -16.63
N ALA A 4 0.03 -2.69 -15.36
CA ALA A 4 -0.16 -4.07 -14.92
C ALA A 4 -1.35 -4.72 -15.62
N LEU A 5 -2.51 -4.03 -15.65
CA LEU A 5 -3.75 -4.57 -16.19
C LEU A 5 -3.69 -4.78 -17.70
N VAL A 6 -3.32 -3.75 -18.48
CA VAL A 6 -3.37 -3.83 -19.97
C VAL A 6 -2.34 -4.80 -20.55
N ASN A 7 -1.24 -5.06 -19.85
CA ASN A 7 -0.25 -6.05 -20.29
C ASN A 7 -0.61 -7.48 -19.88
N ALA A 8 -1.35 -7.68 -18.80
CA ALA A 8 -1.77 -9.00 -18.32
C ALA A 8 -3.08 -9.47 -18.95
N VAL A 9 -4.03 -8.56 -19.24
CA VAL A 9 -5.41 -8.88 -19.62
C VAL A 9 -5.77 -8.20 -20.95
N ALA A 10 -6.45 -8.93 -21.84
CA ALA A 10 -6.93 -8.39 -23.12
C ALA A 10 -8.35 -7.82 -22.98
N PRO A 11 -8.74 -6.84 -23.85
CA PRO A 11 -10.14 -6.44 -23.99
C PRO A 11 -11.04 -7.64 -24.26
N GLY A 12 -12.20 -7.68 -23.63
CA GLY A 12 -13.16 -8.79 -23.73
C GLY A 12 -12.91 -9.94 -22.76
N GLU A 13 -11.73 -10.02 -22.12
CA GLU A 13 -11.48 -10.97 -21.04
C GLU A 13 -12.13 -10.52 -19.72
N ARG A 14 -12.12 -11.39 -18.73
CA ARG A 14 -12.73 -11.16 -17.41
C ARG A 14 -11.72 -11.33 -16.30
N ILE A 15 -11.78 -10.45 -15.28
CA ILE A 15 -10.94 -10.53 -14.09
C ILE A 15 -11.78 -10.68 -12.82
N LEU A 16 -11.15 -11.20 -11.77
CA LEU A 16 -11.66 -11.13 -10.41
C LEU A 16 -10.91 -10.02 -9.66
N VAL A 17 -11.66 -9.06 -9.14
CA VAL A 17 -11.13 -7.99 -8.28
C VAL A 17 -11.42 -8.32 -6.83
N ILE A 18 -10.38 -8.45 -6.00
CA ILE A 18 -10.51 -8.58 -4.54
C ILE A 18 -10.30 -7.18 -3.94
N SER A 19 -11.38 -6.60 -3.40
CA SER A 19 -11.39 -5.21 -2.93
C SER A 19 -11.64 -5.12 -1.43
N HIS A 20 -10.81 -4.33 -0.75
CA HIS A 20 -10.93 -3.99 0.68
C HIS A 20 -11.16 -2.48 0.89
N GLY A 21 -11.36 -1.73 -0.20
CA GLY A 21 -11.57 -0.30 -0.15
C GLY A 21 -11.43 0.38 -1.51
N TYR A 22 -11.14 1.68 -1.47
CA TYR A 22 -11.15 2.56 -2.63
C TYR A 22 -10.16 2.14 -3.73
N PHE A 23 -8.96 1.66 -3.37
CA PHE A 23 -7.93 1.31 -4.36
C PHE A 23 -8.16 -0.07 -4.97
N GLY A 24 -8.74 -1.00 -4.21
CA GLY A 24 -9.25 -2.24 -4.77
C GLY A 24 -10.36 -1.98 -5.79
N ASP A 25 -11.34 -1.14 -5.47
CA ASP A 25 -12.44 -0.78 -6.36
C ASP A 25 -11.97 -0.09 -7.65
N ARG A 26 -10.85 0.66 -7.61
CA ARG A 26 -10.28 1.30 -8.80
C ARG A 26 -9.91 0.30 -9.90
N TYR A 27 -9.59 -0.95 -9.57
CA TYR A 27 -9.36 -1.97 -10.60
C TYR A 27 -10.62 -2.27 -11.44
N ALA A 28 -11.80 -2.19 -10.84
CA ALA A 28 -13.05 -2.34 -11.58
C ALA A 28 -13.30 -1.17 -12.54
N GLU A 29 -12.99 0.05 -12.11
CA GLU A 29 -13.08 1.25 -12.96
C GLU A 29 -12.10 1.16 -14.14
N LEU A 30 -10.84 0.77 -13.87
CA LEU A 30 -9.81 0.58 -14.89
C LEU A 30 -10.19 -0.54 -15.86
N ALA A 31 -10.69 -1.68 -15.38
CA ALA A 31 -11.15 -2.77 -16.21
C ALA A 31 -12.22 -2.28 -17.20
N GLY A 32 -13.22 -1.54 -16.72
CA GLY A 32 -14.26 -0.95 -17.58
C GLY A 32 -13.70 0.00 -18.64
N ALA A 33 -12.72 0.84 -18.28
CA ALA A 33 -12.08 1.78 -19.21
C ALA A 33 -11.32 1.09 -20.35
N PHE A 34 -10.81 -0.13 -20.12
CA PHE A 34 -10.08 -0.92 -21.12
C PHE A 34 -10.90 -2.06 -21.75
N GLY A 35 -12.23 -2.05 -21.56
CA GLY A 35 -13.12 -3.07 -22.15
C GLY A 35 -12.92 -4.46 -21.57
N ILE A 36 -12.47 -4.55 -20.31
CA ILE A 36 -12.27 -5.78 -19.54
C ILE A 36 -13.45 -5.91 -18.59
N SER A 37 -14.12 -7.06 -18.60
CA SER A 37 -15.19 -7.34 -17.64
C SER A 37 -14.61 -7.75 -16.29
N CYS A 38 -15.34 -7.47 -15.19
CA CYS A 38 -14.88 -7.89 -13.87
C CYS A 38 -16.01 -8.36 -12.97
N ASP A 39 -15.67 -9.33 -12.12
CA ASP A 39 -16.39 -9.59 -10.89
C ASP A 39 -15.65 -8.94 -9.74
N VAL A 40 -16.36 -8.36 -8.79
CA VAL A 40 -15.75 -7.74 -7.61
C VAL A 40 -16.23 -8.44 -6.35
N LEU A 41 -15.26 -8.99 -5.59
CA LEU A 41 -15.47 -9.41 -4.21
C LEU A 41 -15.09 -8.26 -3.29
N ARG A 42 -16.09 -7.69 -2.60
CA ARG A 42 -15.87 -6.62 -1.63
C ARG A 42 -16.01 -7.12 -0.22
N SER A 43 -15.03 -6.78 0.62
CA SER A 43 -15.22 -6.91 2.07
C SER A 43 -16.03 -5.73 2.61
N GLU A 44 -16.52 -5.90 3.82
CA GLU A 44 -16.88 -4.76 4.66
C GLU A 44 -15.64 -3.87 4.89
N TRP A 45 -15.82 -2.55 4.88
CA TRP A 45 -14.70 -1.61 5.07
C TRP A 45 -14.02 -1.83 6.42
N GLY A 46 -12.69 -1.88 6.40
CA GLY A 46 -11.87 -2.20 7.56
C GLY A 46 -11.70 -3.71 7.81
N ARG A 47 -12.18 -4.55 6.91
CA ARG A 47 -12.01 -6.02 6.94
C ARG A 47 -11.38 -6.52 5.65
N ALA A 48 -10.76 -7.70 5.70
CA ALA A 48 -10.31 -8.42 4.52
C ALA A 48 -11.42 -9.34 3.99
N VAL A 49 -11.42 -9.61 2.69
CA VAL A 49 -12.30 -10.65 2.09
C VAL A 49 -11.87 -12.02 2.65
N PRO A 50 -12.78 -12.83 3.17
CA PRO A 50 -12.44 -14.18 3.64
C PRO A 50 -11.91 -15.06 2.49
N PRO A 51 -10.80 -15.82 2.69
CA PRO A 51 -10.26 -16.70 1.66
C PRO A 51 -11.28 -17.71 1.09
N GLU A 52 -12.22 -18.16 1.90
CA GLU A 52 -13.30 -19.08 1.47
C GLU A 52 -14.27 -18.42 0.47
N GLU A 53 -14.45 -17.11 0.50
CA GLU A 53 -15.23 -16.39 -0.51
C GLU A 53 -14.50 -16.32 -1.84
N VAL A 54 -13.20 -16.08 -1.79
CA VAL A 54 -12.33 -16.15 -2.97
C VAL A 54 -12.38 -17.55 -3.59
N ALA A 55 -12.23 -18.59 -2.77
CA ALA A 55 -12.30 -19.98 -3.21
C ALA A 55 -13.64 -20.31 -3.90
N ARG A 56 -14.77 -19.90 -3.30
CA ARG A 56 -16.10 -20.09 -3.90
C ARG A 56 -16.24 -19.40 -5.25
N LYS A 57 -15.70 -18.19 -5.37
CA LYS A 57 -15.77 -17.41 -6.60
C LYS A 57 -14.93 -18.03 -7.72
N LEU A 58 -13.71 -18.48 -7.38
CA LEU A 58 -12.80 -19.19 -8.29
C LEU A 58 -13.33 -20.56 -8.74
N ALA A 59 -14.13 -21.24 -7.90
CA ALA A 59 -14.77 -22.49 -8.27
C ALA A 59 -15.95 -22.30 -9.23
N ALA A 60 -16.62 -21.16 -9.16
CA ALA A 60 -17.80 -20.85 -9.96
C ALA A 60 -17.49 -20.23 -11.33
N SER A 61 -16.30 -19.67 -11.54
CA SER A 61 -15.95 -18.93 -12.77
C SER A 61 -14.45 -18.97 -13.01
N SER A 62 -14.07 -18.88 -14.30
CA SER A 62 -12.68 -18.70 -14.73
C SER A 62 -12.40 -17.23 -15.04
N TYR A 63 -11.17 -16.80 -14.80
CA TYR A 63 -10.73 -15.42 -15.01
C TYR A 63 -9.40 -15.40 -15.76
N ALA A 64 -9.12 -14.31 -16.49
CA ALA A 64 -7.79 -14.09 -17.06
C ALA A 64 -6.77 -13.69 -16.00
N ALA A 65 -7.23 -12.96 -14.98
CA ALA A 65 -6.39 -12.55 -13.86
C ALA A 65 -7.23 -12.32 -12.59
N VAL A 66 -6.54 -12.36 -11.45
CA VAL A 66 -7.05 -11.92 -10.14
C VAL A 66 -6.24 -10.73 -9.68
N THR A 67 -6.88 -9.62 -9.33
CA THR A 67 -6.21 -8.45 -8.75
C THR A 67 -6.38 -8.44 -7.24
N ILE A 68 -5.28 -8.22 -6.53
CA ILE A 68 -5.21 -8.18 -5.08
C ILE A 68 -4.55 -6.86 -4.68
N THR A 69 -5.21 -6.03 -3.88
CA THR A 69 -4.57 -4.89 -3.23
C THR A 69 -4.00 -5.36 -1.91
N HIS A 70 -2.67 -5.42 -1.75
CA HIS A 70 -2.05 -5.93 -0.53
C HIS A 70 -2.40 -5.07 0.69
N VAL A 71 -2.23 -3.77 0.58
CA VAL A 71 -2.68 -2.82 1.60
C VAL A 71 -3.52 -1.73 0.95
N ASP A 72 -4.81 -1.67 1.29
CA ASP A 72 -5.67 -0.57 0.84
C ASP A 72 -5.53 0.62 1.81
N THR A 73 -4.94 1.71 1.32
CA THR A 73 -4.69 2.91 2.13
C THR A 73 -5.97 3.63 2.57
N SER A 74 -7.10 3.36 1.94
CA SER A 74 -8.38 3.98 2.32
C SER A 74 -8.95 3.41 3.61
N THR A 75 -8.60 2.16 3.92
CA THR A 75 -9.13 1.40 5.07
C THR A 75 -8.05 0.96 6.05
N GLY A 76 -6.76 0.98 5.65
CA GLY A 76 -5.65 0.42 6.43
C GLY A 76 -5.65 -1.11 6.48
N THR A 77 -6.44 -1.74 5.61
CA THR A 77 -6.59 -3.20 5.57
C THR A 77 -5.46 -3.85 4.79
N ALA A 78 -4.81 -4.83 5.40
CA ALA A 78 -3.89 -5.74 4.74
C ALA A 78 -4.63 -7.02 4.31
N SER A 79 -4.47 -7.41 3.05
CA SER A 79 -4.97 -8.66 2.50
C SER A 79 -4.18 -9.85 3.03
N PRO A 80 -4.80 -11.00 3.30
CA PRO A 80 -4.11 -12.27 3.54
C PRO A 80 -3.61 -12.85 2.19
N VAL A 81 -2.64 -12.17 1.56
CA VAL A 81 -2.17 -12.47 0.19
C VAL A 81 -1.73 -13.92 0.06
N GLU A 82 -1.00 -14.45 1.06
CA GLU A 82 -0.52 -15.84 1.02
C GLU A 82 -1.67 -16.85 0.93
N ASP A 83 -2.79 -16.60 1.61
CA ASP A 83 -3.96 -17.47 1.54
C ASP A 83 -4.62 -17.40 0.16
N TYR A 84 -4.72 -16.20 -0.42
CA TYR A 84 -5.31 -16.03 -1.75
C TYR A 84 -4.45 -16.67 -2.84
N VAL A 85 -3.14 -16.45 -2.84
CA VAL A 85 -2.26 -17.05 -3.85
C VAL A 85 -2.17 -18.57 -3.72
N ARG A 86 -2.36 -19.12 -2.52
CA ARG A 86 -2.45 -20.57 -2.30
C ARG A 86 -3.64 -21.19 -3.05
N LEU A 87 -4.76 -20.48 -3.15
CA LEU A 87 -5.95 -20.87 -3.91
C LEU A 87 -5.73 -20.79 -5.43
N LEU A 88 -4.76 -19.99 -5.87
CA LEU A 88 -4.43 -19.76 -7.28
C LEU A 88 -3.30 -20.66 -7.81
N ARG A 89 -2.67 -21.47 -6.93
CA ARG A 89 -1.59 -22.39 -7.34
C ARG A 89 -2.09 -23.42 -8.36
N GLY A 90 -1.36 -23.54 -9.49
CA GLY A 90 -1.69 -24.47 -10.56
C GLY A 90 -2.89 -24.06 -11.41
N ARG A 91 -3.42 -22.85 -11.25
CA ARG A 91 -4.48 -22.28 -12.08
C ARG A 91 -3.90 -21.39 -13.18
N ASP A 92 -4.71 -21.12 -14.18
CA ASP A 92 -4.31 -20.32 -15.36
C ASP A 92 -4.42 -18.81 -15.11
N GLU A 93 -5.17 -18.39 -14.10
CA GLU A 93 -5.34 -16.99 -13.75
C GLU A 93 -4.02 -16.34 -13.38
N LEU A 94 -3.70 -15.18 -13.98
CA LEU A 94 -2.55 -14.37 -13.57
C LEU A 94 -2.86 -13.66 -12.25
N VAL A 95 -1.87 -13.54 -11.38
CA VAL A 95 -1.96 -12.81 -10.12
C VAL A 95 -1.34 -11.43 -10.27
N ILE A 96 -2.16 -10.39 -10.14
CA ILE A 96 -1.73 -8.99 -10.13
C ILE A 96 -1.81 -8.48 -8.69
N LEU A 97 -0.67 -8.20 -8.08
CA LEU A 97 -0.55 -7.66 -6.73
C LEU A 97 -0.25 -6.16 -6.76
N ASP A 98 -1.13 -5.37 -6.18
CA ASP A 98 -0.88 -3.96 -5.88
C ASP A 98 -0.19 -3.84 -4.53
N GLY A 99 1.13 -3.67 -4.55
CA GLY A 99 1.99 -3.48 -3.40
C GLY A 99 2.26 -2.02 -3.06
N VAL A 100 1.56 -1.05 -3.65
CA VAL A 100 1.87 0.38 -3.50
C VAL A 100 2.03 0.80 -2.04
N CYS A 101 1.19 0.33 -1.13
CA CYS A 101 1.29 0.65 0.30
C CYS A 101 1.94 -0.46 1.15
N ALA A 102 2.51 -1.49 0.53
CA ALA A 102 3.13 -2.64 1.20
C ALA A 102 4.62 -2.79 0.84
N THR A 103 4.96 -2.73 -0.46
CA THR A 103 6.31 -3.01 -0.97
C THR A 103 7.38 -2.17 -0.28
N GLY A 104 8.36 -2.84 0.28
CA GLY A 104 9.44 -2.22 1.06
C GLY A 104 9.11 -1.97 2.53
N GLY A 105 7.87 -2.25 2.97
CA GLY A 105 7.46 -2.16 4.37
C GLY A 105 6.90 -3.47 4.93
N ILE A 106 6.43 -4.35 4.06
CA ILE A 106 5.88 -5.68 4.39
C ILE A 106 6.50 -6.69 3.43
N ASP A 107 6.69 -7.94 3.88
CA ASP A 107 7.25 -9.01 3.05
C ASP A 107 6.31 -9.37 1.89
N GLU A 108 6.83 -9.33 0.68
CA GLU A 108 6.15 -9.69 -0.56
C GLU A 108 7.05 -10.64 -1.39
N PRO A 109 7.17 -11.89 -1.01
CA PRO A 109 8.06 -12.84 -1.67
C PRO A 109 7.49 -13.25 -3.04
N PHE A 110 7.70 -12.40 -4.04
CA PHE A 110 7.15 -12.45 -5.39
C PHE A 110 7.17 -13.85 -6.00
N ASP A 111 8.35 -14.47 -6.06
CA ASP A 111 8.52 -15.80 -6.66
C ASP A 111 7.86 -16.90 -5.83
N ARG A 112 8.04 -16.86 -4.49
CA ARG A 112 7.46 -17.85 -3.58
C ARG A 112 5.94 -17.87 -3.60
N TRP A 113 5.34 -16.68 -3.73
CA TRP A 113 3.89 -16.53 -3.83
C TRP A 113 3.35 -16.80 -5.24
N GLY A 114 4.21 -16.84 -6.26
CA GLY A 114 3.81 -17.03 -7.65
C GLY A 114 3.03 -15.84 -8.20
N ILE A 115 3.40 -14.64 -7.79
CA ILE A 115 2.85 -13.38 -8.32
C ILE A 115 3.29 -13.22 -9.77
N ASP A 116 2.38 -12.81 -10.63
CA ASP A 116 2.69 -12.56 -12.04
C ASP A 116 3.03 -11.12 -12.34
N VAL A 117 2.32 -10.19 -11.70
CA VAL A 117 2.63 -8.77 -11.78
C VAL A 117 2.57 -8.18 -10.38
N LEU A 118 3.67 -7.61 -9.92
CA LEU A 118 3.72 -6.75 -8.74
C LEU A 118 3.91 -5.32 -9.20
N LEU A 119 3.06 -4.43 -8.73
CA LEU A 119 3.24 -2.99 -8.97
C LEU A 119 3.39 -2.24 -7.65
N THR A 120 4.24 -1.23 -7.68
CA THR A 120 4.43 -0.32 -6.55
C THR A 120 4.81 1.08 -7.00
N ALA A 121 5.00 1.98 -6.04
CA ALA A 121 5.40 3.36 -6.27
C ALA A 121 6.42 3.80 -5.21
N PRO A 122 7.40 4.65 -5.57
CA PRO A 122 8.57 4.94 -4.72
C PRO A 122 8.24 5.78 -3.49
N GLN A 123 7.17 6.62 -3.52
CA GLN A 123 6.80 7.57 -2.47
C GLN A 123 6.10 6.94 -1.25
N LYS A 124 6.11 5.64 -1.14
CA LYS A 124 5.53 4.89 -0.01
C LYS A 124 6.65 4.33 0.87
N ALA A 125 6.62 3.05 1.19
CA ALA A 125 7.62 2.46 2.09
C ALA A 125 9.05 2.44 1.52
N ILE A 126 9.25 2.62 0.23
CA ILE A 126 10.58 2.81 -0.38
C ILE A 126 11.18 4.17 0.02
N ALA A 127 10.34 5.18 0.29
CA ALA A 127 10.73 6.50 0.79
C ALA A 127 11.53 7.36 -0.21
N ALA A 128 11.22 7.25 -1.51
CA ALA A 128 11.70 8.16 -2.55
C ALA A 128 10.60 9.14 -2.99
N PRO A 129 10.93 10.22 -3.73
CA PRO A 129 9.91 11.13 -4.26
C PRO A 129 8.91 10.44 -5.21
N PRO A 130 7.68 10.97 -5.34
CA PRO A 130 6.72 10.48 -6.32
C PRO A 130 7.14 10.87 -7.74
N GLY A 131 6.80 10.03 -8.73
CA GLY A 131 7.08 10.31 -10.16
C GLY A 131 7.33 9.06 -10.99
N LEU A 132 7.57 7.93 -10.33
CA LEU A 132 7.82 6.64 -10.99
C LEU A 132 6.71 5.63 -10.67
N ALA A 133 6.54 4.67 -11.56
CA ALA A 133 5.83 3.43 -11.32
C ALA A 133 6.80 2.26 -11.49
N LEU A 134 6.82 1.37 -10.51
CA LEU A 134 7.67 0.18 -10.51
C LEU A 134 6.77 -1.02 -10.75
N CYS A 135 7.09 -1.82 -11.78
CA CYS A 135 6.32 -3.01 -12.09
C CYS A 135 7.28 -4.19 -12.34
N LEU A 136 7.06 -5.29 -11.64
CA LEU A 136 7.73 -6.56 -11.86
C LEU A 136 6.78 -7.48 -12.61
N PHE A 137 7.29 -8.16 -13.64
CA PHE A 137 6.52 -9.11 -14.43
C PHE A 137 7.17 -10.48 -14.38
N SER A 138 6.40 -11.51 -14.05
CA SER A 138 6.85 -12.90 -14.14
C SER A 138 7.09 -13.31 -15.60
N LYS A 139 7.82 -14.41 -15.79
CA LYS A 139 7.97 -15.02 -17.11
C LYS A 139 6.60 -15.32 -17.76
N ARG A 140 5.65 -15.87 -16.98
CA ARG A 140 4.29 -16.18 -17.41
C ARG A 140 3.52 -14.94 -17.87
N ALA A 141 3.60 -13.83 -17.11
CA ALA A 141 2.99 -12.56 -17.50
C ALA A 141 3.61 -11.99 -18.78
N MET A 142 4.93 -12.10 -18.94
CA MET A 142 5.62 -11.66 -20.16
C MET A 142 5.29 -12.53 -21.38
N GLU A 143 5.16 -13.83 -21.23
CA GLU A 143 4.70 -14.74 -22.27
C GLU A 143 3.27 -14.38 -22.71
N ARG A 144 2.38 -14.13 -21.73
CA ARG A 144 1.01 -13.64 -21.99
C ARG A 144 1.02 -12.32 -22.78
N ARG A 145 1.87 -11.36 -22.40
CA ARG A 145 2.01 -10.10 -23.14
C ARG A 145 2.52 -10.33 -24.56
N ARG A 146 3.52 -11.17 -24.75
CA ARG A 146 4.12 -11.45 -26.08
C ARG A 146 3.19 -12.19 -27.02
N SER A 147 2.25 -12.98 -26.50
CA SER A 147 1.24 -13.69 -27.33
C SER A 147 0.23 -12.74 -27.98
N ARG A 148 0.19 -11.46 -27.62
CA ARG A 148 -0.70 -10.46 -28.18
C ARG A 148 0.05 -9.47 -29.07
N ALA A 149 -0.51 -9.17 -30.24
CA ALA A 149 0.09 -8.24 -31.21
C ALA A 149 0.19 -6.80 -30.65
N SER A 150 -0.80 -6.37 -29.86
CA SER A 150 -0.83 -5.03 -29.28
C SER A 150 -1.58 -5.02 -27.93
N VAL A 151 -1.40 -3.94 -27.20
CA VAL A 151 -2.21 -3.58 -26.01
C VAL A 151 -2.85 -2.21 -26.25
N PRO A 152 -3.97 -1.88 -25.59
CA PRO A 152 -4.66 -0.60 -25.78
C PRO A 152 -3.93 0.55 -25.06
N ALA A 153 -2.60 0.60 -25.16
CA ALA A 153 -1.76 1.60 -24.53
C ALA A 153 -0.43 1.72 -25.29
N TYR A 154 0.05 2.94 -25.47
CA TYR A 154 1.37 3.18 -26.08
C TYR A 154 2.47 3.25 -25.03
N TYR A 155 2.31 4.15 -24.05
CA TYR A 155 3.31 4.37 -22.98
C TYR A 155 3.37 3.20 -21.98
N ALA A 156 2.24 2.62 -21.65
CA ALA A 156 2.15 1.52 -20.68
C ALA A 156 2.43 0.13 -21.28
N ASP A 157 2.80 0.02 -22.57
CA ASP A 157 3.18 -1.26 -23.18
C ASP A 157 4.57 -1.70 -22.69
N VAL A 158 4.63 -2.77 -21.88
CA VAL A 158 5.87 -3.28 -21.30
C VAL A 158 6.90 -3.72 -22.33
N ASN A 159 6.48 -4.15 -23.54
CA ASN A 159 7.42 -4.52 -24.60
C ASN A 159 8.27 -3.33 -25.07
N ARG A 160 7.76 -2.10 -24.97
CA ARG A 160 8.54 -0.88 -25.27
C ARG A 160 9.56 -0.60 -24.17
N TRP A 161 9.18 -0.82 -22.93
CA TRP A 161 10.06 -0.64 -21.78
C TRP A 161 11.18 -1.67 -21.69
N LEU A 162 10.97 -2.90 -22.14
CA LEU A 162 12.04 -3.91 -22.17
C LEU A 162 13.25 -3.44 -22.97
N ALA A 163 13.02 -2.82 -24.13
CA ALA A 163 14.11 -2.30 -24.95
C ALA A 163 14.92 -1.21 -24.23
N VAL A 164 14.26 -0.38 -23.41
CA VAL A 164 14.89 0.65 -22.59
C VAL A 164 15.66 0.05 -21.41
N MET A 165 15.13 -1.01 -20.79
CA MET A 165 15.78 -1.71 -19.70
C MET A 165 17.07 -2.44 -20.15
N GLU A 166 17.10 -2.95 -21.38
CA GLU A 166 18.27 -3.57 -21.97
C GLU A 166 19.31 -2.55 -22.41
N ASP A 167 18.87 -1.43 -22.99
CA ASP A 167 19.71 -0.35 -23.48
C ASP A 167 19.00 1.00 -23.25
N PRO A 168 19.41 1.78 -22.24
CA PRO A 168 18.82 3.10 -21.95
C PRO A 168 18.88 4.09 -23.13
N GLY A 169 19.81 3.91 -24.07
CA GLY A 169 19.88 4.71 -25.30
C GLY A 169 18.68 4.51 -26.24
N ARG A 170 17.92 3.44 -26.07
CA ARG A 170 16.71 3.13 -26.85
C ARG A 170 15.43 3.72 -26.24
N TYR A 171 15.55 4.72 -25.38
CA TYR A 171 14.39 5.37 -24.77
C TYR A 171 13.43 5.94 -25.84
N TYR A 172 12.13 5.72 -25.65
CA TYR A 172 11.06 6.23 -26.52
C TYR A 172 10.24 7.35 -25.88
N SER A 173 10.54 7.64 -24.62
CA SER A 173 9.97 8.73 -23.82
C SER A 173 11.07 9.26 -22.91
N THR A 174 11.16 10.56 -22.72
CA THR A 174 12.18 11.18 -21.86
C THR A 174 12.09 10.61 -20.44
N PRO A 175 13.16 10.01 -19.92
CA PRO A 175 13.14 9.43 -18.59
C PRO A 175 13.17 10.51 -17.50
N CYS A 176 12.51 10.24 -16.37
CA CYS A 176 12.57 11.07 -15.16
C CYS A 176 13.88 10.81 -14.41
N VAL A 177 15.00 11.32 -14.93
CA VAL A 177 16.34 10.99 -14.44
C VAL A 177 16.52 11.30 -12.96
N ASN A 178 16.02 12.46 -12.48
CA ASN A 178 16.15 12.86 -11.08
C ASN A 178 15.46 11.87 -10.14
N GLU A 179 14.27 11.42 -10.49
CA GLU A 179 13.50 10.44 -9.71
C GLU A 179 14.15 9.06 -9.75
N ILE A 180 14.76 8.68 -10.88
CA ILE A 180 15.50 7.42 -10.99
C ILE A 180 16.74 7.45 -10.07
N VAL A 181 17.49 8.56 -10.04
CA VAL A 181 18.64 8.72 -9.14
C VAL A 181 18.20 8.70 -7.68
N ALA A 182 17.12 9.42 -7.34
CA ALA A 182 16.55 9.41 -5.98
C ALA A 182 16.07 8.02 -5.58
N LEU A 183 15.43 7.26 -6.50
CA LEU A 183 15.07 5.88 -6.27
C LEU A 183 16.30 5.00 -6.02
N GLY A 184 17.38 5.16 -6.78
CA GLY A 184 18.62 4.44 -6.58
C GLY A 184 19.17 4.61 -5.17
N GLU A 185 19.19 5.86 -4.66
CA GLU A 185 19.61 6.15 -3.28
C GLU A 185 18.65 5.55 -2.25
N ALA A 186 17.34 5.66 -2.44
CA ALA A 186 16.37 5.05 -1.54
C ALA A 186 16.52 3.52 -1.47
N LEU A 187 16.76 2.86 -2.61
CA LEU A 187 17.01 1.42 -2.66
C LEU A 187 18.35 1.03 -2.01
N ARG A 188 19.36 1.88 -2.09
CA ARG A 188 20.63 1.69 -1.37
C ARG A 188 20.38 1.65 0.14
N ILE A 189 19.60 2.62 0.66
CA ILE A 189 19.22 2.67 2.07
C ILE A 189 18.45 1.41 2.49
N VAL A 190 17.47 0.99 1.67
CA VAL A 190 16.70 -0.24 1.91
C VAL A 190 17.61 -1.47 1.96
N HIS A 191 18.58 -1.54 1.05
CA HIS A 191 19.54 -2.66 0.97
C HIS A 191 20.48 -2.70 2.18
N GLU A 192 20.97 -1.53 2.62
CA GLU A 192 21.85 -1.43 3.80
C GLU A 192 21.13 -1.80 5.09
N GLU A 193 19.87 -1.38 5.25
CA GLU A 193 19.04 -1.79 6.38
C GLU A 193 18.75 -3.32 6.34
N GLY A 194 18.56 -3.85 5.15
CA GLY A 194 18.12 -5.21 4.90
C GLY A 194 16.61 -5.42 5.10
N LEU A 195 15.98 -6.11 4.16
CA LEU A 195 14.51 -6.28 4.13
C LEU A 195 13.93 -6.88 5.43
N PRO A 196 14.51 -7.96 6.03
CA PRO A 196 13.95 -8.50 7.27
C PRO A 196 13.96 -7.51 8.44
N ALA A 197 15.05 -6.74 8.59
CA ALA A 197 15.16 -5.72 9.62
C ALA A 197 14.15 -4.59 9.39
N ARG A 198 14.01 -4.16 8.12
CA ARG A 198 13.06 -3.13 7.70
C ARG A 198 11.61 -3.53 7.97
N PHE A 199 11.20 -4.74 7.65
CA PHE A 199 9.85 -5.25 7.93
C PHE A 199 9.59 -5.31 9.44
N ALA A 200 10.56 -5.81 10.23
CA ALA A 200 10.46 -5.85 11.68
C ALA A 200 10.35 -4.44 12.29
N ARG A 201 11.07 -3.45 11.73
CA ARG A 201 10.97 -2.04 12.16
C ARG A 201 9.58 -1.47 11.87
N HIS A 202 9.04 -1.67 10.65
CA HIS A 202 7.68 -1.22 10.30
C HIS A 202 6.63 -1.82 11.24
N HIS A 203 6.73 -3.11 11.54
CA HIS A 203 5.81 -3.78 12.48
C HIS A 203 5.85 -3.15 13.88
N ARG A 204 7.06 -2.87 14.42
CA ARG A 204 7.24 -2.23 15.73
C ARG A 204 6.70 -0.80 15.72
N ILE A 205 7.02 -0.02 14.71
CA ILE A 205 6.51 1.34 14.54
C ILE A 205 4.98 1.37 14.47
N ALA A 206 4.39 0.47 13.68
CA ALA A 206 2.94 0.33 13.59
C ALA A 206 2.30 -0.02 14.95
N SER A 207 2.94 -0.90 15.71
CA SER A 207 2.48 -1.28 17.05
C SER A 207 2.59 -0.12 18.03
N ALA A 208 3.72 0.61 18.03
CA ALA A 208 3.93 1.81 18.84
C ALA A 208 2.91 2.90 18.52
N MET A 209 2.74 3.20 17.24
CA MET A 209 1.80 4.23 16.77
C MET A 209 0.37 3.91 17.22
N ARG A 210 -0.08 2.68 17.01
CA ARG A 210 -1.42 2.26 17.41
C ARG A 210 -1.62 2.25 18.91
N ALA A 211 -0.62 1.79 19.70
CA ALA A 211 -0.68 1.82 21.15
C ALA A 211 -0.80 3.26 21.68
N GLY A 212 0.01 4.19 21.15
CA GLY A 212 -0.06 5.60 21.49
C GLY A 212 -1.41 6.24 21.14
N LEU A 213 -1.92 5.99 19.92
CA LEU A 213 -3.22 6.52 19.49
C LEU A 213 -4.37 6.00 20.36
N GLN A 214 -4.36 4.72 20.70
CA GLN A 214 -5.38 4.12 21.57
C GLN A 214 -5.30 4.65 23.01
N ALA A 215 -4.10 4.95 23.53
CA ALA A 215 -3.92 5.60 24.83
C ALA A 215 -4.47 7.03 24.88
N LEU A 216 -4.59 7.69 23.72
CA LEU A 216 -5.27 8.98 23.57
C LEU A 216 -6.80 8.85 23.41
N GLY A 217 -7.35 7.64 23.52
CA GLY A 217 -8.78 7.38 23.34
C GLY A 217 -9.24 7.31 21.87
N LEU A 218 -8.29 7.24 20.92
CA LEU A 218 -8.60 7.12 19.49
C LEU A 218 -8.82 5.67 19.08
N GLU A 219 -9.82 5.45 18.24
CA GLU A 219 -10.15 4.12 17.73
C GLU A 219 -9.50 3.86 16.37
N ILE A 220 -8.85 2.72 16.23
CA ILE A 220 -8.32 2.25 14.96
C ILE A 220 -9.47 1.62 14.16
N PHE A 221 -9.79 2.21 13.02
CA PHE A 221 -10.91 1.79 12.16
C PHE A 221 -10.78 0.34 11.68
N THR A 222 -9.56 -0.05 11.30
CA THR A 222 -9.30 -1.37 10.73
C THR A 222 -9.41 -2.47 11.78
N ASN A 223 -10.06 -3.58 11.43
CA ASN A 223 -10.14 -4.77 12.27
C ASN A 223 -8.74 -5.28 12.64
N ALA A 224 -8.56 -5.67 13.90
CA ALA A 224 -7.25 -6.06 14.44
C ALA A 224 -6.57 -7.19 13.65
N ALA A 225 -7.36 -8.12 13.09
CA ALA A 225 -6.84 -9.28 12.35
C ALA A 225 -6.24 -8.93 10.97
N CYS A 226 -6.49 -7.71 10.46
CA CYS A 226 -6.03 -7.32 9.11
C CYS A 226 -5.45 -5.90 9.06
N ARG A 227 -4.87 -5.41 10.15
CA ARG A 227 -4.19 -4.11 10.20
C ARG A 227 -2.87 -4.14 9.46
N ALA A 228 -2.66 -3.17 8.58
CA ALA A 228 -1.39 -3.01 7.88
C ALA A 228 -0.28 -2.47 8.79
N ASP A 229 0.96 -2.86 8.52
CA ASP A 229 2.14 -2.35 9.24
C ASP A 229 2.71 -1.06 8.65
N THR A 230 2.10 -0.53 7.59
CA THR A 230 2.58 0.66 6.88
C THR A 230 1.74 1.91 7.11
N LEU A 231 0.49 1.74 7.51
CA LEU A 231 -0.41 2.86 7.81
C LEU A 231 -1.51 2.46 8.79
N SER A 232 -2.12 3.45 9.43
CA SER A 232 -3.32 3.30 10.26
C SER A 232 -4.40 4.26 9.81
N VAL A 233 -5.65 3.80 9.81
CA VAL A 233 -6.84 4.63 9.66
C VAL A 233 -7.48 4.78 11.04
N VAL A 234 -7.71 6.01 11.46
CA VAL A 234 -8.06 6.36 12.83
C VAL A 234 -9.36 7.15 12.83
N LEU A 235 -10.35 6.69 13.57
CA LEU A 235 -11.61 7.39 13.72
C LEU A 235 -11.43 8.65 14.58
N LEU A 236 -12.06 9.74 14.16
CA LEU A 236 -12.13 10.95 14.95
C LEU A 236 -13.21 10.80 16.04
N PRO A 237 -12.94 11.28 17.24
CA PRO A 237 -13.95 11.33 18.29
C PRO A 237 -15.18 12.10 17.86
N LYS A 238 -16.36 11.71 18.38
CA LYS A 238 -17.61 12.38 18.08
C LYS A 238 -17.55 13.88 18.40
N GLY A 239 -17.92 14.70 17.44
CA GLY A 239 -17.91 16.15 17.57
C GLY A 239 -16.62 16.84 17.12
N VAL A 240 -15.55 16.09 16.83
CA VAL A 240 -14.32 16.63 16.26
C VAL A 240 -14.44 16.76 14.74
N ALA A 241 -14.28 17.97 14.22
CA ALA A 241 -14.27 18.22 12.79
C ALA A 241 -12.90 17.85 12.17
N ASP A 242 -12.90 16.98 11.15
CA ASP A 242 -11.69 16.50 10.46
C ASP A 242 -10.79 17.65 9.99
N ALA A 243 -11.34 18.65 9.33
CA ALA A 243 -10.56 19.77 8.80
C ALA A 243 -9.90 20.60 9.92
N ALA A 244 -10.59 20.82 11.05
CA ALA A 244 -10.05 21.54 12.21
C ALA A 244 -8.90 20.74 12.84
N PHE A 245 -9.11 19.46 13.10
CA PHE A 245 -8.10 18.59 13.69
C PHE A 245 -6.84 18.51 12.82
N ARG A 246 -6.98 18.28 11.51
CA ARG A 246 -5.83 18.21 10.59
C ARG A 246 -5.13 19.56 10.42
N LYS A 247 -5.82 20.69 10.57
CA LYS A 247 -5.21 22.02 10.61
C LYS A 247 -4.32 22.17 11.87
N GLU A 248 -4.81 21.72 13.03
CA GLU A 248 -4.04 21.76 14.26
C GLU A 248 -2.80 20.86 14.23
N THR A 249 -2.91 19.65 13.66
CA THR A 249 -1.74 18.77 13.50
C THR A 249 -0.71 19.35 12.51
N ALA A 250 -1.17 19.95 11.41
CA ALA A 250 -0.30 20.59 10.43
C ALA A 250 0.45 21.80 11.01
N ALA A 251 -0.21 22.60 11.90
CA ALA A 251 0.43 23.69 12.61
C ALA A 251 1.56 23.23 13.57
N ARG A 252 1.55 21.93 13.96
CA ARG A 252 2.58 21.26 14.76
C ARG A 252 3.56 20.44 13.92
N GLY A 253 3.59 20.67 12.60
CA GLY A 253 4.50 19.99 11.67
C GLY A 253 4.07 18.61 11.21
N VAL A 254 2.88 18.12 11.57
CA VAL A 254 2.38 16.80 11.17
C VAL A 254 1.22 16.92 10.18
N VAL A 255 1.47 16.57 8.93
CA VAL A 255 0.46 16.61 7.86
C VAL A 255 -0.24 15.25 7.74
N LEU A 256 -1.49 15.20 8.17
CA LEU A 256 -2.34 14.01 8.08
C LEU A 256 -3.19 14.01 6.81
N ALA A 257 -3.40 12.83 6.24
CA ALA A 257 -4.32 12.67 5.11
C ALA A 257 -5.75 12.44 5.62
N GLY A 258 -6.75 13.09 5.00
CA GLY A 258 -8.16 12.80 5.27
C GLY A 258 -8.55 11.39 4.81
N ALA A 259 -9.58 10.83 5.43
CA ALA A 259 -10.14 9.54 5.03
C ALA A 259 -10.89 9.64 3.69
N LEU A 260 -11.16 8.50 3.06
CA LEU A 260 -11.82 8.36 1.77
C LEU A 260 -13.15 7.60 1.92
N GLY A 261 -13.99 7.70 0.88
CA GLY A 261 -15.23 6.92 0.77
C GLY A 261 -16.21 7.14 1.93
N PRO A 262 -16.84 6.10 2.47
CA PRO A 262 -17.90 6.20 3.48
C PRO A 262 -17.46 6.82 4.82
N ILE A 263 -16.17 6.84 5.10
CA ILE A 263 -15.58 7.39 6.34
C ILE A 263 -14.91 8.76 6.14
N ALA A 264 -15.08 9.37 4.95
CA ALA A 264 -14.60 10.73 4.69
C ALA A 264 -15.16 11.72 5.72
N GLY A 265 -14.28 12.57 6.26
CA GLY A 265 -14.64 13.54 7.30
C GLY A 265 -14.87 12.94 8.71
N LYS A 266 -14.79 11.62 8.86
CA LYS A 266 -14.98 10.91 10.14
C LYS A 266 -13.70 10.26 10.67
N ALA A 267 -12.65 10.21 9.86
CA ALA A 267 -11.39 9.58 10.16
C ALA A 267 -10.24 10.30 9.46
N PHE A 268 -9.03 10.06 9.91
CA PHE A 268 -7.81 10.45 9.22
C PHE A 268 -6.92 9.23 8.95
N ARG A 269 -6.00 9.39 8.00
CA ARG A 269 -5.01 8.37 7.66
C ARG A 269 -3.64 8.83 8.09
N LEU A 270 -2.93 7.96 8.78
CA LEU A 270 -1.58 8.18 9.25
C LEU A 270 -0.66 7.13 8.62
N GLY A 271 0.18 7.55 7.68
CA GLY A 271 1.26 6.73 7.15
C GLY A 271 2.41 6.67 8.15
N HIS A 272 2.87 5.46 8.45
CA HIS A 272 4.03 5.23 9.33
C HIS A 272 5.01 4.26 8.66
N MET A 273 5.34 4.58 7.41
CA MET A 273 6.18 3.78 6.53
C MET A 273 7.38 4.57 6.01
N GLY A 274 8.36 3.87 5.47
CA GLY A 274 9.56 4.47 4.92
C GLY A 274 10.70 4.53 5.94
N ASN A 275 11.43 5.64 5.95
CA ASN A 275 12.63 5.81 6.78
C ASN A 275 12.34 6.51 8.11
N ILE A 276 11.19 6.24 8.73
CA ILE A 276 10.85 6.80 10.03
C ILE A 276 11.41 5.95 11.18
N GLY A 277 11.74 6.59 12.28
CA GLY A 277 12.25 5.96 13.49
C GLY A 277 11.45 6.31 14.75
N ALA A 278 12.01 6.03 15.92
CA ALA A 278 11.35 6.26 17.20
C ALA A 278 11.10 7.76 17.47
N GLY A 279 12.01 8.64 17.01
CA GLY A 279 11.88 10.10 17.18
C GLY A 279 10.66 10.65 16.44
N GLU A 280 10.47 10.25 15.18
CA GLU A 280 9.32 10.69 14.39
C GLU A 280 7.99 10.15 14.95
N VAL A 281 7.99 8.91 15.46
CA VAL A 281 6.80 8.35 16.13
C VAL A 281 6.43 9.18 17.38
N ALA A 282 7.42 9.53 18.21
CA ALA A 282 7.21 10.35 19.40
C ALA A 282 6.66 11.73 19.01
N ALA A 283 7.31 12.42 18.06
CA ALA A 283 6.88 13.74 17.60
C ALA A 283 5.45 13.74 17.04
N VAL A 284 5.08 12.70 16.27
CA VAL A 284 3.73 12.56 15.72
C VAL A 284 2.69 12.34 16.83
N LEU A 285 2.99 11.49 17.82
CA LEU A 285 2.07 11.21 18.93
C LEU A 285 1.88 12.45 19.81
N GLU A 286 2.94 13.20 20.11
CA GLU A 286 2.88 14.47 20.82
C GLU A 286 2.02 15.51 20.09
N ALA A 287 2.27 15.68 18.78
CA ALA A 287 1.50 16.61 17.96
C ALA A 287 0.01 16.24 17.90
N ILE A 288 -0.32 14.95 17.84
CA ILE A 288 -1.71 14.47 17.88
C ILE A 288 -2.33 14.74 19.25
N GLU A 289 -1.62 14.46 20.36
CA GLU A 289 -2.08 14.72 21.73
C GLU A 289 -2.40 16.20 21.95
N GLU A 290 -1.49 17.09 21.55
CA GLU A 290 -1.70 18.54 21.65
C GLU A 290 -2.84 19.03 20.74
N SER A 291 -2.98 18.46 19.53
CA SER A 291 -4.05 18.81 18.60
C SER A 291 -5.41 18.38 19.13
N LEU A 292 -5.51 17.25 19.84
CA LEU A 292 -6.74 16.84 20.52
C LEU A 292 -7.16 17.87 21.59
N ARG A 293 -6.19 18.40 22.38
CA ARG A 293 -6.46 19.47 23.35
C ARG A 293 -6.92 20.75 22.66
N ALA A 294 -6.29 21.13 21.55
CA ALA A 294 -6.65 22.33 20.80
C ALA A 294 -8.08 22.27 20.22
N VAL A 295 -8.60 21.08 19.96
CA VAL A 295 -10.00 20.89 19.50
C VAL A 295 -10.99 20.58 20.64
N GLY A 296 -10.58 20.78 21.90
CA GLY A 296 -11.46 20.72 23.08
C GLY A 296 -11.58 19.35 23.74
N LEU A 297 -10.64 18.43 23.48
CA LEU A 297 -10.54 17.15 24.18
C LEU A 297 -9.46 17.20 25.27
N GLU A 298 -9.54 16.32 26.24
CA GLU A 298 -8.59 16.27 27.35
C GLU A 298 -7.92 14.89 27.44
N PRO A 299 -7.01 14.55 26.52
CA PRO A 299 -6.23 13.32 26.65
C PRO A 299 -5.32 13.38 27.86
N ILE A 300 -5.02 12.22 28.46
CA ILE A 300 -4.08 12.11 29.58
C ILE A 300 -2.69 12.51 29.07
N PRO A 301 -2.02 13.52 29.72
CA PRO A 301 -0.71 13.99 29.29
C PRO A 301 0.34 12.88 29.28
N GLY A 302 1.06 12.73 28.14
CA GLY A 302 2.13 11.76 27.98
C GLY A 302 1.69 10.29 27.87
N ALA A 303 0.38 10.01 27.88
CA ALA A 303 -0.14 8.65 27.79
C ALA A 303 0.25 7.98 26.45
N ALA A 304 0.27 8.74 25.36
CA ALA A 304 0.65 8.23 24.05
C ALA A 304 2.09 7.73 24.02
N ILE A 305 3.02 8.53 24.52
CA ILE A 305 4.44 8.17 24.55
C ILE A 305 4.68 7.00 25.50
N SER A 306 4.06 7.01 26.67
CA SER A 306 4.18 5.92 27.64
C SER A 306 3.71 4.58 27.06
N ALA A 307 2.61 4.58 26.30
CA ALA A 307 2.09 3.38 25.66
C ALA A 307 2.92 2.93 24.45
N ALA A 308 3.53 3.86 23.70
CA ALA A 308 4.38 3.56 22.56
C ALA A 308 5.78 3.04 22.96
N ALA A 309 6.34 3.51 24.07
CA ALA A 309 7.72 3.28 24.50
C ALA A 309 8.15 1.78 24.50
N PRO A 310 7.37 0.81 24.98
CA PRO A 310 7.77 -0.59 24.95
C PRO A 310 8.01 -1.14 23.53
N HIS A 311 7.31 -0.60 22.53
CA HIS A 311 7.44 -1.01 21.13
C HIS A 311 8.62 -0.33 20.45
N LEU A 312 9.06 0.84 20.94
CA LEU A 312 10.15 1.63 20.36
C LEU A 312 11.53 1.28 20.90
N ALA A 313 11.63 0.64 22.06
CA ALA A 313 12.89 0.33 22.73
C ALA A 313 13.87 -0.51 21.86
N ALA A 314 13.38 -1.22 20.86
CA ALA A 314 14.17 -2.03 19.93
C ALA A 314 14.14 -1.51 18.48
N VAL A 315 13.70 -0.26 18.27
CA VAL A 315 13.72 0.39 16.94
C VAL A 315 15.07 1.08 16.78
N GLU A 316 15.96 0.46 16.01
CA GLU A 316 17.24 1.06 15.66
C GLU A 316 17.05 2.21 14.68
N LEU A 317 17.94 3.22 14.73
CA LEU A 317 17.97 4.30 13.75
C LEU A 317 18.35 3.74 12.37
N VAL A 318 17.70 4.24 11.32
CA VAL A 318 18.08 3.91 9.93
C VAL A 318 19.46 4.51 9.66
N PRO A 319 20.50 3.72 9.34
CA PRO A 319 21.90 4.19 9.31
C PRO A 319 22.16 5.41 8.42
N ALA A 320 21.39 5.56 7.35
CA ALA A 320 21.60 6.62 6.35
C ALA A 320 21.03 8.00 6.73
N LEU A 321 20.36 8.13 7.87
CA LEU A 321 19.82 9.41 8.34
C LEU A 321 20.74 10.10 9.37
N THR A 322 21.90 9.54 9.63
CA THR A 322 22.87 10.04 10.61
C THR A 322 24.04 10.83 10.00
N ALA A 323 24.00 11.15 8.72
CA ALA A 323 25.04 11.92 8.01
C ALA A 323 24.56 13.30 7.63
#